data_62bee52acf7a7dbe12c37e05570f8352
#
_entry.id   62bee52acf7a7dbe12c37e05570f8352
#
_cell.length_a   1.000
_cell.length_b   1.000
_cell.length_c   1.000
_cell.angle_alpha   90.00
_cell.angle_beta   90.00
_cell.angle_gamma   90.00
#
_symmetry.space_group_name_H-M   'P 1'
#
loop_
_entity.id
_entity.type
_entity.pdbx_description
1 polymer ?
#
loop_
_entity_poly.entity_id
_entity_poly.type
_entity_poly.pdbx_seq_one_letter_code
_entity_poly.pdbx_strand_id
1 'polypeptide(L)'
;MALQGNLKDFSITEILQLIGQQLKTGVLKIHRGKKLVEVYFVDGMIVHVYSNYRGKKDLIGEIFVKAQLISQEQLERVLRIQKETLKYLGEIFVELQLLTKEDVLKVISTQVYETIYDLFWWEEGEFNFDLKLVESYKKVPFALSTEQVLLNILRMVDEWSEIEKKVFSPHLVFRKTHGGEEKTVDTLSLPNDWRKELTSEQELIYKLADGTRTVQEIIDRSLLGRFNASEILSYLLEVGLIEIASVQTPSLVQKVSAINFRDLLPLASFGGILFLIFLLLVYLTPNF
;
A
#
# COMPACT_ATOMS: atom_id res chain seq x y z
N MET A 1 29.82 12.60 -13.91
CA MET A 1 29.58 13.29 -12.62
C MET A 1 28.70 12.38 -11.77
N ALA A 2 29.16 11.97 -10.59
CA ALA A 2 28.32 11.18 -9.68
C ALA A 2 27.27 12.13 -9.09
N LEU A 3 25.99 11.80 -9.21
CA LEU A 3 24.91 12.53 -8.56
C LEU A 3 24.77 11.94 -7.15
N GLN A 4 25.24 12.69 -6.14
CA GLN A 4 25.18 12.29 -4.74
C GLN A 4 25.02 13.53 -3.85
N GLY A 5 24.41 13.36 -2.68
CA GLY A 5 24.16 14.44 -1.74
C GLY A 5 23.29 14.02 -0.55
N ASN A 6 22.68 15.02 0.07
CA ASN A 6 21.79 14.84 1.21
C ASN A 6 20.41 15.41 0.89
N LEU A 7 19.36 14.77 1.42
CA LEU A 7 17.95 15.22 1.22
C LEU A 7 17.65 16.57 1.89
N LYS A 8 18.52 17.05 2.81
CA LYS A 8 18.43 18.41 3.35
C LYS A 8 18.79 19.49 2.34
N ASP A 9 19.69 19.16 1.39
CA ASP A 9 20.18 20.10 0.39
C ASP A 9 19.41 19.99 -0.93
N PHE A 10 18.90 18.79 -1.23
CA PHE A 10 18.18 18.48 -2.47
C PHE A 10 16.92 17.68 -2.14
N SER A 11 15.76 18.19 -2.48
CA SER A 11 14.51 17.47 -2.30
C SER A 11 14.43 16.25 -3.21
N ILE A 12 13.66 15.24 -2.79
CA ILE A 12 13.42 14.05 -3.64
C ILE A 12 12.81 14.42 -5.00
N THR A 13 11.99 15.48 -5.05
CA THR A 13 11.41 16.02 -6.28
C THR A 13 12.49 16.47 -7.26
N GLU A 14 13.44 17.30 -6.80
CA GLU A 14 14.54 17.81 -7.64
C GLU A 14 15.43 16.68 -8.16
N ILE A 15 15.73 15.70 -7.30
CA ILE A 15 16.55 14.54 -7.68
C ILE A 15 15.86 13.72 -8.77
N LEU A 16 14.59 13.34 -8.57
CA LEU A 16 13.82 12.57 -9.53
C LEU A 16 13.63 13.34 -10.85
N GLN A 17 13.31 14.64 -10.76
CA GLN A 17 13.15 15.49 -11.93
C GLN A 17 14.46 15.58 -12.76
N LEU A 18 15.60 15.75 -12.10
CA LEU A 18 16.92 15.80 -12.76
C LEU A 18 17.22 14.48 -13.48
N ILE A 19 16.95 13.32 -12.85
CA ILE A 19 17.17 12.00 -13.43
C ILE A 19 16.25 11.80 -14.65
N GLY A 20 14.96 12.15 -14.52
CA GLY A 20 13.98 12.05 -15.61
C GLY A 20 14.31 12.92 -16.79
N GLN A 21 14.57 14.23 -16.58
CA GLN A 21 14.88 15.20 -17.65
C GLN A 21 16.20 14.86 -18.37
N GLN A 22 17.19 14.33 -17.67
CA GLN A 22 18.46 13.93 -18.26
C GLN A 22 18.44 12.52 -18.87
N LEU A 23 17.27 11.86 -18.90
CA LEU A 23 17.07 10.51 -19.43
C LEU A 23 18.11 9.52 -18.91
N LYS A 24 18.44 9.60 -17.61
CA LYS A 24 19.48 8.76 -17.01
C LYS A 24 19.04 7.32 -16.86
N THR A 25 19.98 6.40 -17.08
CA THR A 25 19.84 4.97 -16.79
C THR A 25 20.75 4.61 -15.62
N GLY A 26 20.20 4.00 -14.57
CA GLY A 26 20.93 3.64 -13.36
C GLY A 26 20.03 3.41 -12.15
N VAL A 27 20.62 3.44 -10.97
CA VAL A 27 19.94 3.20 -9.70
C VAL A 27 20.17 4.35 -8.74
N LEU A 28 19.10 5.00 -8.33
CA LEU A 28 19.10 5.97 -7.24
C LEU A 28 18.92 5.20 -5.93
N LYS A 29 19.90 5.32 -5.04
CA LYS A 29 19.87 4.75 -3.69
C LYS A 29 19.71 5.88 -2.69
N ILE A 30 18.78 5.71 -1.76
CA ILE A 30 18.50 6.69 -0.71
C ILE A 30 18.54 5.95 0.63
N HIS A 31 19.36 6.46 1.55
CA HIS A 31 19.58 5.91 2.86
C HIS A 31 19.10 6.88 3.95
N ARG A 32 18.35 6.34 4.94
CA ARG A 32 17.99 7.04 6.17
C ARG A 32 18.21 6.10 7.35
N GLY A 33 19.36 6.21 8.00
CA GLY A 33 19.78 5.24 9.01
C GLY A 33 19.87 3.83 8.45
N LYS A 34 19.05 2.89 8.95
CA LYS A 34 18.99 1.51 8.44
C LYS A 34 18.02 1.31 7.27
N LYS A 35 17.23 2.34 6.93
CA LYS A 35 16.29 2.26 5.82
C LYS A 35 17.01 2.55 4.52
N LEU A 36 16.71 1.76 3.50
CA LEU A 36 17.20 1.89 2.13
C LEU A 36 16.02 1.85 1.17
N VAL A 37 15.99 2.78 0.23
CA VAL A 37 15.15 2.73 -0.96
C VAL A 37 16.06 2.76 -2.19
N GLU A 38 15.78 1.90 -3.15
CA GLU A 38 16.42 1.90 -4.46
C GLU A 38 15.34 2.15 -5.54
N VAL A 39 15.57 3.14 -6.39
CA VAL A 39 14.71 3.43 -7.54
C VAL A 39 15.54 3.21 -8.80
N TYR A 40 15.04 2.35 -9.68
CA TYR A 40 15.72 1.91 -10.89
C TYR A 40 15.16 2.66 -12.10
N PHE A 41 16.05 3.22 -12.89
CA PHE A 41 15.72 4.04 -14.06
C PHE A 41 16.30 3.43 -15.34
N VAL A 42 15.49 3.49 -16.40
CA VAL A 42 15.92 3.25 -17.79
C VAL A 42 15.45 4.44 -18.61
N ASP A 43 16.40 5.16 -19.23
CA ASP A 43 16.12 6.35 -20.04
C ASP A 43 15.19 7.36 -19.36
N GLY A 44 15.46 7.61 -18.05
CA GLY A 44 14.67 8.52 -17.22
C GLY A 44 13.31 7.97 -16.74
N MET A 45 12.92 6.79 -17.18
CA MET A 45 11.67 6.15 -16.75
C MET A 45 11.92 5.28 -15.52
N ILE A 46 11.00 5.29 -14.56
CA ILE A 46 11.04 4.40 -13.39
C ILE A 46 10.56 3.01 -13.79
N VAL A 47 11.42 2.01 -13.64
CA VAL A 47 11.15 0.62 -14.03
C VAL A 47 11.02 -0.32 -12.84
N HIS A 48 11.54 0.05 -11.67
CA HIS A 48 11.44 -0.74 -10.45
C HIS A 48 11.74 0.10 -9.21
N VAL A 49 11.17 -0.28 -8.07
CA VAL A 49 11.53 0.25 -6.75
C VAL A 49 11.75 -0.91 -5.79
N TYR A 50 12.70 -0.73 -4.89
CA TYR A 50 12.96 -1.63 -3.78
C TYR A 50 13.06 -0.85 -2.48
N SER A 51 12.58 -1.44 -1.40
CA SER A 51 12.67 -0.87 -0.05
C SER A 51 12.93 -2.00 0.95
N ASN A 52 13.93 -1.84 1.82
CA ASN A 52 14.30 -2.86 2.81
C ASN A 52 13.47 -2.80 4.10
N TYR A 53 12.62 -1.79 4.27
CA TYR A 53 11.79 -1.60 5.47
C TYR A 53 10.32 -1.98 5.26
N ARG A 54 9.92 -2.29 4.05
CA ARG A 54 8.59 -2.87 3.80
C ARG A 54 8.54 -4.29 4.36
N GLY A 55 7.47 -4.59 5.09
CA GLY A 55 7.27 -5.89 5.70
C GLY A 55 6.98 -7.00 4.68
N LYS A 56 7.02 -8.27 5.13
CA LYS A 56 6.61 -9.40 4.29
C LYS A 56 5.20 -9.20 3.70
N LYS A 57 4.32 -8.56 4.45
CA LYS A 57 2.93 -8.28 4.06
C LYS A 57 2.79 -7.35 2.84
N ASP A 58 3.84 -6.62 2.51
CA ASP A 58 3.86 -5.64 1.42
C ASP A 58 4.59 -6.18 0.18
N LEU A 59 5.01 -7.44 0.23
CA LEU A 59 5.56 -8.12 -0.95
C LEU A 59 4.44 -8.39 -1.96
N ILE A 60 4.76 -8.25 -3.25
CA ILE A 60 3.78 -8.37 -4.35
C ILE A 60 2.92 -9.65 -4.25
N GLY A 61 3.52 -10.80 -3.91
CA GLY A 61 2.79 -12.05 -3.78
C GLY A 61 1.77 -12.04 -2.63
N GLU A 62 2.16 -11.47 -1.48
CA GLU A 62 1.28 -11.35 -0.32
C GLU A 62 0.12 -10.38 -0.55
N ILE A 63 0.33 -9.34 -1.38
CA ILE A 63 -0.74 -8.43 -1.78
C ILE A 63 -1.83 -9.19 -2.53
N PHE A 64 -1.47 -10.07 -3.46
CA PHE A 64 -2.45 -10.87 -4.20
C PHE A 64 -3.18 -11.89 -3.32
N VAL A 65 -2.51 -12.46 -2.30
CA VAL A 65 -3.17 -13.33 -1.31
C VAL A 65 -4.18 -12.55 -0.47
N LYS A 66 -3.82 -11.37 0.01
CA LYS A 66 -4.74 -10.48 0.76
C LYS A 66 -5.94 -10.04 -0.09
N ALA A 67 -5.70 -9.76 -1.37
CA ALA A 67 -6.76 -9.45 -2.32
C ALA A 67 -7.67 -10.67 -2.63
N GLN A 68 -7.30 -11.87 -2.16
CA GLN A 68 -8.00 -13.14 -2.42
C GLN A 68 -8.04 -13.52 -3.91
N LEU A 69 -7.07 -13.04 -4.69
CA LEU A 69 -6.91 -13.41 -6.10
C LEU A 69 -6.15 -14.73 -6.25
N ILE A 70 -5.29 -15.06 -5.30
CA ILE A 70 -4.57 -16.33 -5.23
C ILE A 70 -4.60 -16.88 -3.80
N SER A 71 -4.43 -18.19 -3.66
CA SER A 71 -4.25 -18.83 -2.35
C SER A 71 -2.79 -18.77 -1.90
N GLN A 72 -2.55 -18.99 -0.59
CA GLN A 72 -1.21 -19.10 -0.03
C GLN A 72 -0.41 -20.25 -0.69
N GLU A 73 -1.07 -21.38 -0.97
CA GLU A 73 -0.44 -22.53 -1.64
C GLU A 73 -0.01 -22.20 -3.08
N GLN A 74 -0.83 -21.42 -3.80
CA GLN A 74 -0.47 -20.94 -5.14
C GLN A 74 0.73 -20.01 -5.08
N LEU A 75 0.80 -19.10 -4.12
CA LEU A 75 1.97 -18.24 -3.91
C LEU A 75 3.23 -19.07 -3.63
N GLU A 76 3.16 -20.05 -2.74
CA GLU A 76 4.31 -20.91 -2.42
C GLU A 76 4.79 -21.72 -3.63
N ARG A 77 3.85 -22.19 -4.48
CA ARG A 77 4.19 -22.86 -5.74
C ARG A 77 4.94 -21.90 -6.69
N VAL A 78 4.45 -20.69 -6.85
CA VAL A 78 5.08 -19.66 -7.71
C VAL A 78 6.47 -19.30 -7.20
N LEU A 79 6.65 -19.14 -5.88
CA LEU A 79 7.95 -18.88 -5.27
C LEU A 79 8.97 -20.02 -5.48
N ARG A 80 8.53 -21.28 -5.51
CA ARG A 80 9.41 -22.42 -5.87
C ARG A 80 9.87 -22.32 -7.32
N ILE A 81 8.93 -22.08 -8.26
CA ILE A 81 9.27 -21.91 -9.67
C ILE A 81 10.22 -20.74 -9.88
N GLN A 82 10.03 -19.63 -9.17
CA GLN A 82 10.93 -18.48 -9.24
C GLN A 82 12.36 -18.84 -8.85
N LYS A 83 12.55 -19.61 -7.77
CA LYS A 83 13.88 -20.05 -7.34
C LYS A 83 14.59 -20.93 -8.37
N GLU A 84 13.83 -21.75 -9.11
CA GLU A 84 14.36 -22.67 -10.12
C GLU A 84 14.65 -21.97 -11.44
N THR A 85 13.79 -21.01 -11.84
CA THR A 85 13.83 -20.40 -13.19
C THR A 85 14.46 -19.03 -13.22
N LEU A 86 14.60 -18.35 -12.07
CA LEU A 86 15.04 -16.97 -11.92
C LEU A 86 14.18 -15.96 -12.71
N LYS A 87 12.97 -16.33 -13.11
CA LYS A 87 12.00 -15.44 -13.76
C LYS A 87 11.42 -14.45 -12.76
N TYR A 88 10.90 -13.33 -13.26
CA TYR A 88 10.15 -12.40 -12.43
C TYR A 88 8.84 -13.02 -11.93
N LEU A 89 8.50 -12.74 -10.67
CA LEU A 89 7.31 -13.30 -10.02
C LEU A 89 6.02 -13.00 -10.80
N GLY A 90 5.91 -11.77 -11.32
CA GLY A 90 4.78 -11.34 -12.15
C GLY A 90 4.64 -12.14 -13.45
N GLU A 91 5.75 -12.49 -14.11
CA GLU A 91 5.76 -13.33 -15.32
C GLU A 91 5.23 -14.71 -15.01
N ILE A 92 5.65 -15.31 -13.89
CA ILE A 92 5.21 -16.66 -13.50
C ILE A 92 3.71 -16.67 -13.20
N PHE A 93 3.19 -15.64 -12.51
CA PHE A 93 1.74 -15.52 -12.26
C PHE A 93 0.92 -15.51 -13.55
N VAL A 94 1.38 -14.75 -14.54
CA VAL A 94 0.70 -14.64 -15.85
C VAL A 94 0.85 -15.93 -16.68
N GLU A 95 2.04 -16.54 -16.72
CA GLU A 95 2.28 -17.83 -17.40
C GLU A 95 1.41 -18.95 -16.85
N LEU A 96 1.20 -18.98 -15.52
CA LEU A 96 0.33 -19.96 -14.88
C LEU A 96 -1.16 -19.58 -14.92
N GLN A 97 -1.52 -18.50 -15.59
CA GLN A 97 -2.89 -17.97 -15.69
C GLN A 97 -3.58 -17.75 -14.32
N LEU A 98 -2.78 -17.46 -13.29
CA LEU A 98 -3.29 -17.15 -11.94
C LEU A 98 -3.74 -15.70 -11.85
N LEU A 99 -3.08 -14.81 -12.57
CA LEU A 99 -3.34 -13.35 -12.57
C LEU A 99 -3.28 -12.84 -14.01
N THR A 100 -3.97 -11.75 -14.28
CA THR A 100 -3.82 -11.01 -15.53
C THR A 100 -2.56 -10.14 -15.50
N LYS A 101 -2.04 -9.78 -16.69
CA LYS A 101 -0.94 -8.81 -16.78
C LYS A 101 -1.33 -7.46 -16.15
N GLU A 102 -2.59 -7.07 -16.29
CA GLU A 102 -3.14 -5.83 -15.75
C GLU A 102 -3.11 -5.81 -14.22
N ASP A 103 -3.52 -6.90 -13.57
CA ASP A 103 -3.44 -7.03 -12.11
C ASP A 103 -2.01 -6.87 -11.60
N VAL A 104 -1.06 -7.53 -12.26
CA VAL A 104 0.37 -7.46 -11.91
C VAL A 104 0.90 -6.03 -12.08
N LEU A 105 0.61 -5.39 -13.22
CA LEU A 105 1.04 -4.02 -13.50
C LEU A 105 0.42 -3.02 -12.52
N LYS A 106 -0.85 -3.19 -12.16
CA LYS A 106 -1.54 -2.35 -11.19
C LYS A 106 -0.85 -2.39 -9.83
N VAL A 107 -0.53 -3.58 -9.32
CA VAL A 107 0.17 -3.70 -8.02
C VAL A 107 1.58 -3.14 -8.08
N ILE A 108 2.34 -3.38 -9.16
CA ILE A 108 3.68 -2.82 -9.32
C ILE A 108 3.62 -1.28 -9.34
N SER A 109 2.69 -0.69 -10.11
CA SER A 109 2.48 0.76 -10.16
C SER A 109 2.17 1.33 -8.77
N THR A 110 1.21 0.72 -8.07
CA THR A 110 0.83 1.12 -6.72
C THR A 110 2.04 1.08 -5.77
N GLN A 111 2.87 0.03 -5.82
CA GLN A 111 4.08 -0.04 -5.01
C GLN A 111 5.09 1.06 -5.32
N VAL A 112 5.24 1.44 -6.60
CA VAL A 112 6.09 2.57 -6.99
C VAL A 112 5.57 3.86 -6.37
N TYR A 113 4.28 4.17 -6.55
CA TYR A 113 3.68 5.38 -6.00
C TYR A 113 3.79 5.45 -4.49
N GLU A 114 3.41 4.40 -3.77
CA GLU A 114 3.49 4.38 -2.31
C GLU A 114 4.92 4.48 -1.79
N THR A 115 5.91 3.86 -2.48
CA THR A 115 7.30 3.92 -2.05
C THR A 115 7.88 5.33 -2.25
N ILE A 116 7.57 5.96 -3.39
CA ILE A 116 8.05 7.32 -3.65
C ILE A 116 7.30 8.33 -2.78
N TYR A 117 6.00 8.15 -2.56
CA TYR A 117 5.22 8.95 -1.61
C TYR A 117 5.84 8.94 -0.20
N ASP A 118 6.24 7.76 0.30
CA ASP A 118 6.93 7.67 1.59
C ASP A 118 8.23 8.47 1.63
N LEU A 119 8.97 8.55 0.51
CA LEU A 119 10.21 9.33 0.43
C LEU A 119 9.99 10.84 0.55
N PHE A 120 8.83 11.36 0.16
CA PHE A 120 8.51 12.79 0.31
C PHE A 120 8.50 13.26 1.76
N TRP A 121 8.29 12.34 2.70
CA TRP A 121 8.31 12.62 4.14
C TRP A 121 9.69 12.40 4.79
N TRP A 122 10.73 12.12 3.98
CA TRP A 122 12.08 12.03 4.49
C TRP A 122 12.76 13.40 4.43
N GLU A 123 12.85 14.07 5.57
CA GLU A 123 13.51 15.38 5.72
C GLU A 123 15.04 15.27 5.71
N GLU A 124 15.59 14.06 5.92
CA GLU A 124 17.02 13.77 5.94
C GLU A 124 17.31 12.41 5.32
N GLY A 125 18.50 12.24 4.81
CA GLY A 125 19.00 11.04 4.19
C GLY A 125 20.07 11.32 3.17
N GLU A 126 20.93 10.35 2.94
CA GLU A 126 21.97 10.42 1.92
C GLU A 126 21.49 9.74 0.65
N PHE A 127 21.80 10.32 -0.50
CA PHE A 127 21.48 9.70 -1.77
C PHE A 127 22.72 9.63 -2.67
N ASN A 128 22.74 8.58 -3.50
CA ASN A 128 23.69 8.44 -4.59
C ASN A 128 23.02 7.79 -5.80
N PHE A 129 23.40 8.23 -6.99
CA PHE A 129 22.95 7.65 -8.25
C PHE A 129 24.11 6.91 -8.93
N ASP A 130 23.96 5.58 -9.00
CA ASP A 130 24.92 4.71 -9.65
C ASP A 130 24.54 4.52 -11.12
N LEU A 131 25.41 4.94 -12.03
CA LEU A 131 25.29 4.62 -13.46
C LEU A 131 25.58 3.12 -13.62
N LYS A 132 24.54 2.30 -13.67
CA LYS A 132 24.67 0.86 -13.92
C LYS A 132 23.87 0.49 -15.16
N LEU A 133 24.38 -0.48 -15.91
CA LEU A 133 23.58 -1.15 -16.93
C LEU A 133 22.47 -1.91 -16.22
N VAL A 134 21.25 -1.41 -16.34
CA VAL A 134 20.03 -2.03 -15.78
C VAL A 134 19.43 -2.96 -16.85
N GLU A 135 20.27 -3.76 -17.52
CA GLU A 135 19.88 -4.55 -18.71
C GLU A 135 18.76 -5.53 -18.43
N SER A 136 18.75 -6.12 -17.22
CA SER A 136 17.67 -7.02 -16.78
C SER A 136 16.30 -6.31 -16.75
N TYR A 137 16.26 -5.01 -16.48
CA TYR A 137 15.02 -4.25 -16.43
C TYR A 137 14.58 -3.66 -17.77
N LYS A 138 15.44 -3.62 -18.79
CA LYS A 138 15.04 -3.23 -20.15
C LYS A 138 13.99 -4.17 -20.78
N LYS A 139 13.89 -5.41 -20.26
CA LYS A 139 12.91 -6.41 -20.71
C LYS A 139 11.62 -6.41 -19.87
N VAL A 140 11.57 -5.65 -18.78
CA VAL A 140 10.35 -5.57 -17.95
C VAL A 140 9.33 -4.72 -18.73
N PRO A 141 8.12 -5.25 -18.99
CA PRO A 141 7.08 -4.53 -19.74
C PRO A 141 6.39 -3.45 -18.88
N PHE A 142 7.15 -2.82 -17.98
CA PHE A 142 6.68 -1.83 -17.02
C PHE A 142 7.67 -0.67 -16.98
N ALA A 143 7.18 0.52 -17.25
CA ALA A 143 7.93 1.77 -17.09
C ALA A 143 6.94 2.90 -16.82
N LEU A 144 7.22 3.71 -15.82
CA LEU A 144 6.45 4.92 -15.50
C LEU A 144 7.27 6.16 -15.82
N SER A 145 6.64 7.15 -16.46
CA SER A 145 7.23 8.47 -16.64
C SER A 145 7.53 9.09 -15.26
N THR A 146 8.76 9.49 -15.03
CA THR A 146 9.15 10.15 -13.78
C THR A 146 8.35 11.43 -13.55
N GLU A 147 8.08 12.21 -14.59
CA GLU A 147 7.24 13.42 -14.49
C GLU A 147 5.83 13.09 -14.07
N GLN A 148 5.24 12.04 -14.65
CA GLN A 148 3.88 11.61 -14.32
C GLN A 148 3.78 11.07 -12.88
N VAL A 149 4.82 10.33 -12.44
CA VAL A 149 4.91 9.88 -11.04
C VAL A 149 5.00 11.08 -10.10
N LEU A 150 5.86 12.07 -10.40
CA LEU A 150 5.98 13.28 -9.58
C LEU A 150 4.67 14.07 -9.49
N LEU A 151 3.99 14.29 -10.62
CA LEU A 151 2.69 14.99 -10.63
C LEU A 151 1.65 14.29 -9.76
N ASN A 152 1.55 12.96 -9.88
CA ASN A 152 0.62 12.19 -9.05
C ASN A 152 0.99 12.22 -7.57
N ILE A 153 2.28 12.14 -7.22
CA ILE A 153 2.72 12.20 -5.82
C ILE A 153 2.42 13.58 -5.23
N LEU A 154 2.69 14.67 -5.95
CA LEU A 154 2.37 16.03 -5.49
C LEU A 154 0.86 16.18 -5.23
N ARG A 155 0.01 15.68 -6.13
CA ARG A 155 -1.44 15.61 -5.90
C ARG A 155 -1.78 14.82 -4.64
N MET A 156 -1.17 13.64 -4.47
CA MET A 156 -1.38 12.80 -3.28
C MET A 156 -1.01 13.53 -1.98
N VAL A 157 0.09 14.27 -1.97
CA VAL A 157 0.53 15.07 -0.81
C VAL A 157 -0.47 16.17 -0.49
N ASP A 158 -0.92 16.91 -1.51
CA ASP A 158 -1.85 18.02 -1.33
C ASP A 158 -3.23 17.55 -0.85
N GLU A 159 -3.76 16.46 -1.40
CA GLU A 159 -5.11 15.98 -1.10
C GLU A 159 -5.18 15.12 0.17
N TRP A 160 -4.06 14.51 0.60
CA TRP A 160 -4.07 13.56 1.71
C TRP A 160 -4.66 14.12 3.01
N SER A 161 -4.38 15.38 3.33
CA SER A 161 -4.86 16.00 4.56
C SER A 161 -6.39 16.07 4.66
N GLU A 162 -7.09 16.26 3.53
CA GLU A 162 -8.55 16.29 3.48
C GLU A 162 -9.14 14.87 3.47
N ILE A 163 -8.49 13.94 2.77
CA ILE A 163 -8.89 12.53 2.74
C ILE A 163 -8.78 11.92 4.14
N GLU A 164 -7.67 12.17 4.85
CA GLU A 164 -7.41 11.60 6.18
C GLU A 164 -8.43 12.07 7.23
N LYS A 165 -8.97 13.28 7.12
CA LYS A 165 -10.04 13.76 8.01
C LYS A 165 -11.32 12.92 7.93
N LYS A 166 -11.61 12.34 6.78
CA LYS A 166 -12.81 11.53 6.50
C LYS A 166 -12.56 10.04 6.65
N VAL A 167 -11.38 9.59 6.20
CA VAL A 167 -10.93 8.20 6.27
C VAL A 167 -9.78 8.12 7.26
N PHE A 168 -10.05 8.48 8.51
CA PHE A 168 -9.05 8.71 9.57
C PHE A 168 -8.51 7.43 10.22
N SER A 169 -9.05 6.26 9.91
CA SER A 169 -8.60 5.00 10.50
C SER A 169 -8.72 3.83 9.52
N PRO A 170 -7.71 2.93 9.47
CA PRO A 170 -7.79 1.69 8.72
C PRO A 170 -8.87 0.71 9.25
N HIS A 171 -9.38 0.96 10.46
CA HIS A 171 -10.41 0.15 11.12
C HIS A 171 -11.84 0.69 10.94
N LEU A 172 -12.02 1.80 10.21
CA LEU A 172 -13.33 2.28 9.83
C LEU A 172 -14.04 1.24 8.97
N VAL A 173 -15.34 1.13 9.17
CA VAL A 173 -16.25 0.32 8.35
C VAL A 173 -17.26 1.24 7.72
N PHE A 174 -17.36 1.19 6.41
CA PHE A 174 -18.35 1.93 5.64
C PHE A 174 -19.46 1.01 5.18
N ARG A 175 -20.69 1.50 5.18
CA ARG A 175 -21.84 0.81 4.59
C ARG A 175 -22.54 1.71 3.59
N LYS A 176 -23.29 1.10 2.69
CA LYS A 176 -24.16 1.81 1.75
C LYS A 176 -25.26 2.52 2.51
N THR A 177 -25.58 3.75 2.10
CA THR A 177 -26.73 4.49 2.65
C THR A 177 -28.03 3.85 2.16
N HIS A 178 -29.05 3.81 3.04
CA HIS A 178 -30.36 3.22 2.71
C HIS A 178 -31.13 3.97 1.62
N GLY A 179 -30.66 5.15 1.17
CA GLY A 179 -31.25 5.92 0.07
C GLY A 179 -30.92 5.42 -1.33
N GLY A 180 -30.11 4.38 -1.48
CA GLY A 180 -29.74 3.77 -2.77
C GLY A 180 -30.77 2.82 -3.34
N GLU A 181 -31.75 2.36 -2.58
CA GLU A 181 -32.83 1.45 -3.02
C GLU A 181 -34.25 2.03 -2.94
N GLU A 182 -34.53 3.05 -2.09
CA GLU A 182 -35.84 3.70 -2.04
C GLU A 182 -35.72 5.19 -1.65
N LYS A 183 -36.38 6.00 -2.45
CA LYS A 183 -36.48 7.46 -2.29
C LYS A 183 -37.20 7.83 -1.01
N THR A 184 -36.55 8.53 -0.09
CA THR A 184 -37.17 9.67 0.63
C THR A 184 -36.10 10.51 1.31
N VAL A 185 -36.22 11.80 1.15
CA VAL A 185 -35.58 12.95 1.81
C VAL A 185 -34.40 13.57 1.06
N ASP A 186 -34.68 14.75 0.51
CA ASP A 186 -33.80 15.92 0.22
C ASP A 186 -32.30 15.67 -0.06
N THR A 187 -31.97 14.76 -0.94
CA THR A 187 -30.69 14.77 -1.65
C THR A 187 -30.86 15.60 -2.92
N LEU A 188 -30.72 16.92 -2.76
CA LEU A 188 -30.50 17.83 -3.87
C LEU A 188 -29.28 17.33 -4.65
N SER A 189 -29.57 16.79 -5.85
CA SER A 189 -28.67 16.64 -6.99
C SER A 189 -27.87 15.35 -7.20
N LEU A 190 -28.33 14.18 -6.81
CA LEU A 190 -27.81 12.98 -7.49
C LEU A 190 -28.68 12.70 -8.73
N PRO A 191 -28.08 12.53 -9.93
CA PRO A 191 -28.83 12.11 -11.11
C PRO A 191 -29.55 10.78 -10.87
N ASN A 192 -30.71 10.57 -11.49
CA ASN A 192 -31.50 9.33 -11.35
C ASN A 192 -30.75 8.06 -11.78
N ASP A 193 -29.52 8.16 -12.28
CA ASP A 193 -28.69 7.06 -12.79
C ASP A 193 -27.21 7.24 -12.39
N TRP A 194 -26.97 7.65 -11.15
CA TRP A 194 -25.61 7.84 -10.60
C TRP A 194 -24.68 6.62 -10.77
N ARG A 195 -25.25 5.39 -10.84
CA ARG A 195 -24.46 4.16 -11.08
C ARG A 195 -23.79 4.15 -12.44
N LYS A 196 -24.32 4.85 -13.44
CA LYS A 196 -23.69 4.98 -14.76
C LYS A 196 -22.58 6.01 -14.80
N GLU A 197 -22.47 6.86 -13.79
CA GLU A 197 -21.46 7.90 -13.69
C GLU A 197 -20.24 7.48 -12.88
N LEU A 198 -20.33 6.37 -12.11
CA LEU A 198 -19.17 5.84 -11.38
C LEU A 198 -18.17 5.18 -12.34
N THR A 199 -16.88 5.48 -12.10
CA THR A 199 -15.80 4.72 -12.74
C THR A 199 -15.80 3.27 -12.24
N SER A 200 -15.15 2.36 -13.00
CA SER A 200 -15.03 0.96 -12.59
C SER A 200 -14.36 0.79 -11.22
N GLU A 201 -13.42 1.67 -10.87
CA GLU A 201 -12.74 1.65 -9.58
C GLU A 201 -13.65 2.16 -8.45
N GLN A 202 -14.43 3.21 -8.70
CA GLN A 202 -15.43 3.71 -7.75
C GLN A 202 -16.53 2.68 -7.50
N GLU A 203 -16.99 1.99 -8.56
CA GLU A 203 -17.97 0.92 -8.43
C GLU A 203 -17.42 -0.27 -7.61
N LEU A 204 -16.14 -0.63 -7.81
CA LEU A 204 -15.47 -1.67 -7.03
C LEU A 204 -15.45 -1.31 -5.52
N ILE A 205 -15.01 -0.10 -5.18
CA ILE A 205 -14.96 0.38 -3.78
C ILE A 205 -16.37 0.44 -3.19
N TYR A 206 -17.35 0.94 -3.94
CA TYR A 206 -18.75 0.98 -3.50
C TYR A 206 -19.31 -0.41 -3.21
N LYS A 207 -18.96 -1.44 -4.02
CA LYS A 207 -19.33 -2.83 -3.77
C LYS A 207 -18.65 -3.39 -2.51
N LEU A 208 -17.40 -3.01 -2.25
CA LEU A 208 -16.64 -3.47 -1.09
C LEU A 208 -17.09 -2.80 0.21
N ALA A 209 -17.70 -1.60 0.17
CA ALA A 209 -18.23 -0.87 1.32
C ALA A 209 -19.61 -1.44 1.75
N ASP A 210 -19.63 -2.69 2.24
CA ASP A 210 -20.84 -3.48 2.50
C ASP A 210 -21.27 -3.50 3.97
N GLY A 211 -20.62 -2.74 4.83
CA GLY A 211 -20.90 -2.69 6.26
C GLY A 211 -20.16 -3.74 7.09
N THR A 212 -19.34 -4.59 6.47
CA THR A 212 -18.60 -5.65 7.17
C THR A 212 -17.10 -5.47 7.08
N ARG A 213 -16.59 -4.89 5.99
CA ARG A 213 -15.17 -4.72 5.70
C ARG A 213 -14.63 -3.42 6.27
N THR A 214 -13.45 -3.51 6.86
CA THR A 214 -12.67 -2.35 7.27
C THR A 214 -12.06 -1.65 6.05
N VAL A 215 -11.68 -0.39 6.21
CA VAL A 215 -10.91 0.36 5.20
C VAL A 215 -9.66 -0.41 4.76
N GLN A 216 -8.93 -1.03 5.71
CA GLN A 216 -7.76 -1.82 5.36
C GLN A 216 -8.10 -3.01 4.47
N GLU A 217 -9.19 -3.73 4.75
CA GLU A 217 -9.62 -4.84 3.89
C GLU A 217 -10.11 -4.37 2.52
N ILE A 218 -10.72 -3.19 2.44
CA ILE A 218 -11.09 -2.59 1.16
C ILE A 218 -9.85 -2.23 0.34
N ILE A 219 -8.84 -1.61 0.97
CA ILE A 219 -7.55 -1.31 0.34
C ILE A 219 -6.89 -2.59 -0.19
N ASP A 220 -6.79 -3.62 0.67
CA ASP A 220 -6.15 -4.89 0.34
C ASP A 220 -6.86 -5.60 -0.84
N ARG A 221 -8.19 -5.55 -0.91
CA ARG A 221 -9.00 -6.23 -1.95
C ARG A 221 -9.09 -5.48 -3.27
N SER A 222 -9.02 -4.15 -3.24
CA SER A 222 -9.19 -3.34 -4.45
C SER A 222 -7.95 -3.28 -5.34
N LEU A 223 -6.76 -3.57 -4.80
CA LEU A 223 -5.45 -3.39 -5.43
C LEU A 223 -5.17 -1.92 -5.85
N LEU A 224 -5.94 -0.97 -5.33
CA LEU A 224 -5.79 0.45 -5.68
C LEU A 224 -4.72 1.16 -4.85
N GLY A 225 -4.25 0.51 -3.77
CA GLY A 225 -3.38 1.12 -2.79
C GLY A 225 -4.13 2.05 -1.82
N ARG A 226 -3.38 2.52 -0.83
CA ARG A 226 -3.95 3.28 0.28
C ARG A 226 -4.57 4.60 -0.19
N PHE A 227 -3.85 5.38 -1.02
CA PHE A 227 -4.32 6.69 -1.43
C PHE A 227 -5.59 6.61 -2.26
N ASN A 228 -5.56 5.91 -3.40
CA ASN A 228 -6.69 5.88 -4.34
C ASN A 228 -7.95 5.25 -3.71
N ALA A 229 -7.79 4.19 -2.91
CA ALA A 229 -8.93 3.60 -2.21
C ALA A 229 -9.54 4.56 -1.18
N SER A 230 -8.70 5.29 -0.41
CA SER A 230 -9.17 6.28 0.56
C SER A 230 -9.78 7.52 -0.12
N GLU A 231 -9.22 7.98 -1.24
CA GLU A 231 -9.77 9.06 -2.06
C GLU A 231 -11.18 8.71 -2.55
N ILE A 232 -11.36 7.51 -3.09
CA ILE A 232 -12.67 7.03 -3.55
C ILE A 232 -13.66 6.90 -2.39
N LEU A 233 -13.23 6.35 -1.23
CA LEU A 233 -14.08 6.28 -0.04
C LEU A 233 -14.50 7.67 0.44
N SER A 234 -13.56 8.64 0.45
CA SER A 234 -13.83 10.03 0.78
C SER A 234 -14.86 10.65 -0.17
N TYR A 235 -14.70 10.44 -1.47
CA TYR A 235 -15.65 10.89 -2.49
C TYR A 235 -17.04 10.26 -2.31
N LEU A 236 -17.13 8.93 -2.15
CA LEU A 236 -18.39 8.23 -1.97
C LEU A 236 -19.12 8.67 -0.69
N LEU A 237 -18.38 9.02 0.36
CA LEU A 237 -18.92 9.58 1.60
C LEU A 237 -19.48 11.00 1.38
N GLU A 238 -18.74 11.86 0.64
CA GLU A 238 -19.17 13.23 0.32
C GLU A 238 -20.45 13.29 -0.50
N VAL A 239 -20.56 12.41 -1.50
CA VAL A 239 -21.77 12.33 -2.32
C VAL A 239 -22.92 11.56 -1.65
N GLY A 240 -22.71 11.10 -0.41
CA GLY A 240 -23.73 10.42 0.38
C GLY A 240 -24.11 9.01 -0.07
N LEU A 241 -23.25 8.34 -0.86
CA LEU A 241 -23.49 6.95 -1.31
C LEU A 241 -23.11 5.92 -0.25
N ILE A 242 -22.19 6.27 0.65
CA ILE A 242 -21.79 5.47 1.81
C ILE A 242 -21.83 6.31 3.07
N GLU A 243 -21.89 5.66 4.20
CA GLU A 243 -21.82 6.27 5.53
C GLU A 243 -20.91 5.45 6.45
N ILE A 244 -20.40 6.07 7.53
CA ILE A 244 -19.62 5.36 8.55
C ILE A 244 -20.56 4.48 9.35
N ALA A 245 -20.36 3.16 9.30
CA ALA A 245 -21.14 2.19 10.06
C ALA A 245 -20.57 1.99 11.46
N SER A 246 -19.26 1.83 11.59
CA SER A 246 -18.58 1.58 12.87
C SER A 246 -17.07 1.81 12.74
N VAL A 247 -16.40 1.82 13.90
CA VAL A 247 -14.94 1.71 13.98
C VAL A 247 -14.65 0.39 14.69
N GLN A 248 -14.07 -0.58 13.98
CA GLN A 248 -13.67 -1.83 14.62
C GLN A 248 -12.43 -1.59 15.46
N THR A 249 -12.56 -1.66 16.78
CA THR A 249 -11.38 -1.73 17.65
C THR A 249 -10.71 -3.09 17.45
N PRO A 250 -9.37 -3.16 17.26
CA PRO A 250 -8.68 -4.44 17.21
C PRO A 250 -9.01 -5.19 18.50
N SER A 251 -9.69 -6.32 18.41
CA SER A 251 -10.00 -7.14 19.59
C SER A 251 -8.67 -7.60 20.19
N LEU A 252 -8.48 -7.37 21.48
CA LEU A 252 -7.29 -7.82 22.22
C LEU A 252 -7.04 -9.34 22.07
N VAL A 253 -8.08 -10.09 21.73
CA VAL A 253 -8.02 -11.53 21.44
C VAL A 253 -7.13 -11.87 20.24
N GLN A 254 -7.07 -11.02 19.19
CA GLN A 254 -6.15 -11.25 18.07
C GLN A 254 -4.68 -10.95 18.41
N LYS A 255 -4.41 -10.08 19.38
CA LYS A 255 -3.04 -9.85 19.87
C LYS A 255 -2.52 -11.00 20.73
N VAL A 256 -3.41 -11.68 21.44
CA VAL A 256 -3.03 -12.83 22.31
C VAL A 256 -2.75 -14.09 21.47
N SER A 257 -3.46 -14.29 20.35
CA SER A 257 -3.22 -15.43 19.46
C SER A 257 -1.91 -15.32 18.66
N ALA A 258 -1.32 -14.13 18.58
CA ALA A 258 -0.01 -13.92 17.95
C ALA A 258 1.18 -14.17 18.90
N ILE A 259 0.92 -14.36 20.19
CA ILE A 259 1.95 -14.77 21.17
C ILE A 259 2.03 -16.30 21.10
N ASN A 260 3.09 -16.78 20.47
CA ASN A 260 3.37 -18.22 20.42
C ASN A 260 3.69 -18.68 21.84
N PHE A 261 2.77 -19.39 22.49
CA PHE A 261 2.91 -19.91 23.85
C PHE A 261 4.13 -20.82 24.03
N ARG A 262 4.71 -21.31 22.94
CA ARG A 262 5.97 -22.08 22.94
C ARG A 262 7.20 -21.26 23.31
N ASP A 263 7.18 -19.94 23.09
CA ASP A 263 8.33 -19.08 23.40
C ASP A 263 8.33 -18.62 24.88
N LEU A 264 7.25 -18.90 25.62
CA LEU A 264 7.10 -18.60 27.05
C LEU A 264 7.49 -19.77 27.97
N LEU A 265 7.76 -20.96 27.42
CA LEU A 265 8.10 -22.16 28.18
C LEU A 265 9.43 -22.13 28.97
N PRO A 266 10.48 -21.33 28.63
CA PRO A 266 11.68 -21.28 29.46
C PRO A 266 11.55 -20.39 30.73
N LEU A 267 10.45 -19.66 30.91
CA LEU A 267 10.20 -18.79 32.09
C LEU A 267 9.31 -19.42 33.17
N ALA A 268 9.09 -20.73 33.10
CA ALA A 268 8.27 -21.48 34.06
C ALA A 268 8.99 -21.76 35.39
N SER A 269 9.40 -20.69 36.10
CA SER A 269 9.45 -20.72 37.56
C SER A 269 8.17 -20.05 38.08
N PHE A 270 7.57 -20.62 39.14
CA PHE A 270 6.29 -20.19 39.72
C PHE A 270 6.19 -18.66 39.98
N GLY A 271 7.31 -17.94 40.15
CA GLY A 271 7.37 -16.50 40.29
C GLY A 271 7.13 -15.71 38.99
N GLY A 272 7.49 -16.27 37.84
CA GLY A 272 7.34 -15.60 36.54
C GLY A 272 5.88 -15.51 36.07
N ILE A 273 5.08 -16.51 36.41
CA ILE A 273 3.65 -16.56 36.05
C ILE A 273 2.87 -15.51 36.86
N LEU A 274 3.16 -15.38 38.15
CA LEU A 274 2.55 -14.36 39.02
C LEU A 274 2.95 -12.94 38.60
N PHE A 275 4.19 -12.72 38.17
CA PHE A 275 4.65 -11.42 37.68
C PHE A 275 3.99 -11.05 36.34
N LEU A 276 3.80 -12.00 35.43
CA LEU A 276 3.07 -11.79 34.18
C LEU A 276 1.60 -11.49 34.40
N ILE A 277 0.94 -12.16 35.34
CA ILE A 277 -0.45 -11.89 35.72
C ILE A 277 -0.56 -10.51 36.37
N PHE A 278 0.40 -10.10 37.21
CA PHE A 278 0.45 -8.76 37.81
C PHE A 278 0.65 -7.68 36.77
N LEU A 279 1.55 -7.86 35.81
CA LEU A 279 1.74 -6.94 34.67
C LEU A 279 0.48 -6.82 33.81
N LEU A 280 -0.22 -7.92 33.58
CA LEU A 280 -1.46 -7.95 32.81
C LEU A 280 -2.60 -7.23 33.57
N LEU A 281 -2.70 -7.38 34.87
CA LEU A 281 -3.65 -6.65 35.71
C LEU A 281 -3.36 -5.15 35.80
N VAL A 282 -2.09 -4.75 35.92
CA VAL A 282 -1.70 -3.35 35.92
C VAL A 282 -1.93 -2.69 34.55
N TYR A 283 -1.82 -3.44 33.47
CA TYR A 283 -2.08 -2.94 32.11
C TYR A 283 -3.56 -2.87 31.75
N LEU A 284 -4.41 -3.64 32.45
CA LEU A 284 -5.87 -3.70 32.22
C LEU A 284 -6.68 -2.78 33.14
N THR A 285 -6.07 -2.19 34.16
CA THR A 285 -6.74 -1.16 34.98
C THR A 285 -6.59 0.20 34.29
N PRO A 286 -7.71 0.80 33.82
CA PRO A 286 -7.67 2.18 33.32
C PRO A 286 -7.30 3.09 34.50
N ASN A 287 -6.28 3.93 34.30
CA ASN A 287 -5.96 5.00 35.24
C ASN A 287 -7.20 5.87 35.44
N PHE A 288 -7.70 5.89 36.68
CA PHE A 288 -8.59 6.93 37.18
C PHE A 288 -7.82 8.23 37.31
#